data_bc22b3069abba587604c165fd1ab99e1
#
_entry.id   bc22b3069abba587604c165fd1ab99e1
#
_cell.length_a   1.000
_cell.length_b   1.000
_cell.length_c   1.000
_cell.angle_alpha   90.00
_cell.angle_beta   90.00
_cell.angle_gamma   90.00
#
_symmetry.space_group_name_H-M   'P 1'
#
loop_
_entity.id
_entity.type
_entity.pdbx_description
1 polymer ?
#
loop_
_entity_poly.entity_id
_entity_poly.type
_entity_poly.pdbx_seq_one_letter_code
_entity_poly.pdbx_strand_id
1 'polypeptide(L)'
;MDKNSLYYINEPTCISFSGGRTSAFMLHKVLEAHDGDLPEFAKITFANTGKEMPQTLDFVRDVGVNWGVDIAWLERFARKAREDEKNKYVYETKVVDYESASRNGEPFAALIKARRYAPNPVARFCTADLKIRAIKEYLVDMLGFETPYTSFIGIRGDEVRRAVKMNGTIESGQERYLPLYLEGVTAKDVGKFWDQNDFDLGLPNNNGVTDWGNCDLCFLKGHKKKQSIIRARPELADWWIDQEESLTKQVGKAAYFRSDQPSYRVMQTIAIEQTSIFDDIFDDETIPCFCGD
;
A
#
# COMPACT_ATOMS: atom_id res chain seq x y z
N MET A 1 -1.48 24.34 18.53
CA MET A 1 -0.39 23.98 17.57
C MET A 1 0.94 23.82 18.31
N ASP A 2 1.55 22.64 18.25
CA ASP A 2 2.88 22.38 18.82
C ASP A 2 3.95 22.44 17.70
N LYS A 3 4.54 23.63 17.53
CA LYS A 3 5.57 23.89 16.49
C LYS A 3 6.89 23.14 16.71
N ASN A 4 7.11 22.56 17.89
CA ASN A 4 8.31 21.76 18.19
C ASN A 4 8.06 20.26 18.00
N SER A 5 6.85 19.86 17.66
CA SER A 5 6.50 18.48 17.41
C SER A 5 7.17 17.95 16.12
N LEU A 6 7.62 16.69 16.12
CA LEU A 6 8.08 15.98 14.94
C LEU A 6 6.98 15.83 13.87
N TYR A 7 5.73 16.09 14.23
CA TYR A 7 4.55 15.99 13.36
C TYR A 7 4.07 17.34 12.84
N TYR A 8 4.74 18.44 13.23
CA TYR A 8 4.37 19.76 12.76
C TYR A 8 4.83 19.98 11.32
N ILE A 9 3.89 20.39 10.46
CA ILE A 9 4.11 20.65 9.04
C ILE A 9 4.18 22.16 8.81
N ASN A 10 5.26 22.65 8.21
CA ASN A 10 5.51 24.05 7.90
C ASN A 10 5.88 24.31 6.43
N GLU A 11 5.82 23.29 5.60
CA GLU A 11 6.16 23.34 4.18
C GLU A 11 5.28 22.36 3.37
N PRO A 12 5.24 22.44 2.03
CA PRO A 12 4.45 21.53 1.20
C PRO A 12 4.76 20.06 1.50
N THR A 13 3.77 19.35 2.06
CA THR A 13 3.96 18.00 2.60
C THR A 13 2.87 17.05 2.12
N CYS A 14 3.31 15.87 1.71
CA CYS A 14 2.46 14.70 1.49
C CYS A 14 2.37 13.87 2.77
N ILE A 15 1.19 13.65 3.30
CA ILE A 15 0.94 12.66 4.35
C ILE A 15 0.53 11.37 3.66
N SER A 16 1.47 10.42 3.54
CA SER A 16 1.23 9.14 2.86
C SER A 16 0.42 8.20 3.76
N PHE A 17 -0.88 8.13 3.52
CA PHE A 17 -1.79 7.24 4.24
C PHE A 17 -1.99 5.94 3.45
N SER A 18 -1.49 4.83 3.96
CA SER A 18 -1.55 3.52 3.29
C SER A 18 -2.84 2.74 3.54
N GLY A 19 -3.76 3.27 4.36
CA GLY A 19 -4.95 2.56 4.83
C GLY A 19 -4.69 1.58 5.96
N GLY A 20 -3.49 1.59 6.56
CA GLY A 20 -3.14 0.75 7.71
C GLY A 20 -3.14 1.53 9.03
N ARG A 21 -3.22 0.81 10.16
CA ARG A 21 -3.24 1.36 11.53
C ARG A 21 -2.07 2.28 11.82
N THR A 22 -0.86 1.93 11.38
CA THR A 22 0.36 2.71 11.63
C THR A 22 0.32 4.07 10.92
N SER A 23 -0.06 4.10 9.65
CA SER A 23 -0.14 5.37 8.90
C SER A 23 -1.31 6.25 9.36
N ALA A 24 -2.40 5.65 9.81
CA ALA A 24 -3.50 6.40 10.43
C ALA A 24 -3.07 6.98 11.79
N PHE A 25 -2.35 6.21 12.62
CA PHE A 25 -1.79 6.73 13.87
C PHE A 25 -0.84 7.91 13.61
N MET A 26 0.02 7.83 12.59
CA MET A 26 0.85 8.96 12.17
C MET A 26 0.00 10.18 11.80
N LEU A 27 -1.05 10.00 10.99
CA LEU A 27 -1.97 11.08 10.63
C LEU A 27 -2.64 11.69 11.86
N HIS A 28 -3.08 10.87 12.83
CA HIS A 28 -3.64 11.37 14.09
C HIS A 28 -2.65 12.27 14.85
N LYS A 29 -1.38 11.84 14.96
CA LYS A 29 -0.33 12.65 15.60
C LYS A 29 -0.06 13.97 14.86
N VAL A 30 -0.16 13.97 13.54
CA VAL A 30 -0.08 15.19 12.72
C VAL A 30 -1.27 16.11 13.04
N LEU A 31 -2.48 15.58 13.11
CA LEU A 31 -3.68 16.35 13.47
C LEU A 31 -3.56 16.94 14.88
N GLU A 32 -3.08 16.17 15.87
CA GLU A 32 -2.81 16.69 17.22
C GLU A 32 -1.83 17.87 17.20
N ALA A 33 -0.76 17.80 16.42
CA ALA A 33 0.24 18.89 16.33
C ALA A 33 -0.34 20.17 15.70
N HIS A 34 -1.43 20.07 14.97
CA HIS A 34 -2.13 21.15 14.28
C HIS A 34 -3.48 21.53 14.89
N ASP A 35 -3.79 21.05 16.12
CA ASP A 35 -5.10 21.27 16.78
C ASP A 35 -6.30 20.83 15.91
N GLY A 36 -6.10 19.82 15.04
CA GLY A 36 -7.11 19.26 14.13
C GLY A 36 -7.24 19.95 12.77
N ASP A 37 -6.58 21.08 12.54
CA ASP A 37 -6.70 21.87 11.31
C ASP A 37 -5.38 21.89 10.51
N LEU A 38 -5.33 21.12 9.44
CA LEU A 38 -4.12 20.99 8.61
C LEU A 38 -3.93 22.22 7.70
N PRO A 39 -2.68 22.67 7.52
CA PRO A 39 -2.41 23.73 6.54
C PRO A 39 -2.77 23.28 5.12
N GLU A 40 -3.21 24.21 4.28
CA GLU A 40 -3.68 23.96 2.92
C GLU A 40 -2.63 23.22 2.06
N PHE A 41 -1.35 23.45 2.32
CA PHE A 41 -0.23 22.80 1.62
C PHE A 41 0.10 21.39 2.15
N ALA A 42 -0.59 20.90 3.18
CA ALA A 42 -0.51 19.49 3.60
C ALA A 42 -1.60 18.68 2.88
N LYS A 43 -1.21 17.62 2.18
CA LYS A 43 -2.15 16.77 1.44
C LYS A 43 -2.07 15.33 1.93
N ILE A 44 -3.21 14.76 2.32
CA ILE A 44 -3.32 13.35 2.69
C ILE A 44 -3.62 12.56 1.43
N THR A 45 -2.83 11.53 1.14
CA THR A 45 -2.99 10.71 -0.06
C THR A 45 -3.11 9.23 0.28
N PHE A 46 -4.06 8.55 -0.36
CA PHE A 46 -4.23 7.11 -0.34
C PHE A 46 -4.16 6.56 -1.77
N ALA A 47 -3.18 5.70 -2.07
CA ALA A 47 -3.04 5.10 -3.38
C ALA A 47 -3.66 3.70 -3.39
N ASN A 48 -4.84 3.58 -4.00
CA ASN A 48 -5.58 2.34 -4.16
C ASN A 48 -5.03 1.51 -5.33
N THR A 49 -4.73 0.24 -5.11
CA THR A 49 -4.33 -0.70 -6.18
C THR A 49 -5.51 -1.54 -6.68
N GLY A 50 -6.64 -1.46 -5.98
CA GLY A 50 -7.81 -2.31 -6.17
C GLY A 50 -7.65 -3.71 -5.57
N LYS A 51 -6.55 -3.98 -4.85
CA LYS A 51 -6.28 -5.28 -4.19
C LYS A 51 -6.14 -5.16 -2.68
N GLU A 52 -6.46 -4.03 -2.13
CA GLU A 52 -6.65 -3.84 -0.70
C GLU A 52 -7.89 -4.61 -0.22
N MET A 53 -7.86 -5.08 1.04
CA MET A 53 -9.05 -5.69 1.66
C MET A 53 -10.19 -4.68 1.74
N PRO A 54 -11.47 -5.09 1.61
CA PRO A 54 -12.62 -4.20 1.75
C PRO A 54 -12.57 -3.36 3.04
N GLN A 55 -12.18 -3.97 4.16
CA GLN A 55 -12.01 -3.30 5.44
C GLN A 55 -10.97 -2.17 5.40
N THR A 56 -9.95 -2.28 4.54
CA THR A 56 -8.98 -1.19 4.36
C THR A 56 -9.63 0.02 3.71
N LEU A 57 -10.48 -0.17 2.71
CA LEU A 57 -11.21 0.92 2.05
C LEU A 57 -12.22 1.56 3.00
N ASP A 58 -12.97 0.72 3.76
CA ASP A 58 -13.87 1.20 4.81
C ASP A 58 -13.12 2.05 5.82
N PHE A 59 -11.96 1.59 6.28
CA PHE A 59 -11.14 2.29 7.26
C PHE A 59 -10.59 3.63 6.74
N VAL A 60 -10.18 3.72 5.46
CA VAL A 60 -9.76 4.99 4.86
C VAL A 60 -10.91 5.99 4.82
N ARG A 61 -12.14 5.56 4.45
CA ARG A 61 -13.34 6.38 4.53
C ARG A 61 -13.61 6.84 5.96
N ASP A 62 -13.59 5.90 6.91
CA ASP A 62 -13.95 6.15 8.30
C ASP A 62 -12.94 7.11 8.97
N VAL A 63 -11.65 7.02 8.65
CA VAL A 63 -10.64 8.01 9.06
C VAL A 63 -11.00 9.39 8.52
N GLY A 64 -11.33 9.51 7.24
CA GLY A 64 -11.75 10.79 6.64
C GLY A 64 -12.96 11.39 7.34
N VAL A 65 -14.00 10.57 7.59
CA VAL A 65 -15.24 11.00 8.21
C VAL A 65 -15.06 11.34 9.71
N ASN A 66 -14.47 10.44 10.48
CA ASN A 66 -14.35 10.61 11.94
C ASN A 66 -13.38 11.71 12.34
N TRP A 67 -12.34 11.94 11.55
CA TRP A 67 -11.35 13.00 11.84
C TRP A 67 -11.57 14.28 11.03
N GLY A 68 -12.59 14.33 10.18
CA GLY A 68 -12.98 15.52 9.40
C GLY A 68 -11.89 15.95 8.41
N VAL A 69 -11.15 14.99 7.82
CA VAL A 69 -10.05 15.27 6.90
C VAL A 69 -10.34 14.80 5.48
N ASP A 70 -9.86 15.57 4.51
CA ASP A 70 -9.95 15.21 3.10
C ASP A 70 -8.77 14.32 2.70
N ILE A 71 -9.07 13.09 2.27
CA ILE A 71 -8.10 12.12 1.80
C ILE A 71 -8.24 11.96 0.29
N ALA A 72 -7.20 12.33 -0.45
CA ALA A 72 -7.18 12.11 -1.90
C ALA A 72 -6.96 10.63 -2.21
N TRP A 73 -7.99 9.97 -2.73
CA TRP A 73 -7.92 8.59 -3.19
C TRP A 73 -7.39 8.56 -4.62
N LEU A 74 -6.28 7.87 -4.83
CA LEU A 74 -5.56 7.90 -6.09
C LEU A 74 -5.51 6.51 -6.72
N GLU A 75 -5.86 6.42 -7.99
CA GLU A 75 -5.70 5.21 -8.80
C GLU A 75 -4.94 5.54 -10.08
N ARG A 76 -3.96 4.70 -10.41
CA ARG A 76 -3.18 4.88 -11.62
C ARG A 76 -3.39 3.73 -12.59
N PHE A 77 -3.89 4.05 -13.77
CA PHE A 77 -4.22 3.08 -14.81
C PHE A 77 -3.23 3.13 -15.97
N ALA A 78 -2.93 1.95 -16.49
CA ALA A 78 -2.32 1.83 -17.81
C ALA A 78 -3.43 1.59 -18.85
N ARG A 79 -3.60 2.49 -19.81
CA ARG A 79 -4.49 2.28 -20.96
C ARG A 79 -3.70 2.10 -22.25
N LYS A 80 -4.29 1.44 -23.23
CA LYS A 80 -3.72 1.39 -24.57
C LYS A 80 -3.70 2.81 -25.15
N ALA A 81 -2.58 3.18 -25.75
CA ALA A 81 -2.43 4.46 -26.39
C ALA A 81 -3.39 4.61 -27.58
N ARG A 82 -3.80 5.85 -27.87
CA ARG A 82 -4.52 6.22 -29.09
C ARG A 82 -3.53 6.30 -30.27
N GLU A 83 -4.03 6.46 -31.49
CA GLU A 83 -3.18 6.49 -32.68
C GLU A 83 -2.23 7.68 -32.74
N ASP A 84 -2.62 8.80 -32.11
CA ASP A 84 -1.83 10.03 -32.03
C ASP A 84 -0.77 10.02 -30.92
N GLU A 85 -0.78 9.02 -30.04
CA GLU A 85 0.13 8.91 -28.89
C GLU A 85 1.35 8.05 -29.24
N LYS A 86 2.56 8.54 -28.89
CA LYS A 86 3.85 7.91 -29.26
C LYS A 86 4.09 6.55 -28.60
N ASN A 87 3.52 6.31 -27.41
CA ASN A 87 3.76 5.12 -26.61
C ASN A 87 2.64 4.10 -26.81
N LYS A 88 2.96 2.81 -26.72
CA LYS A 88 1.96 1.73 -26.78
C LYS A 88 0.95 1.76 -25.63
N TYR A 89 1.35 2.23 -24.47
CA TYR A 89 0.54 2.41 -23.26
C TYR A 89 0.78 3.80 -22.68
N VAL A 90 -0.28 4.42 -22.22
CA VAL A 90 -0.29 5.69 -21.48
C VAL A 90 -0.75 5.38 -20.05
N TYR A 91 -0.13 6.08 -19.11
CA TYR A 91 -0.43 5.92 -17.68
C TYR A 91 -1.07 7.22 -17.20
N GLU A 92 -2.18 7.11 -16.50
CA GLU A 92 -2.95 8.26 -16.01
C GLU A 92 -3.36 8.01 -14.57
N THR A 93 -3.13 9.00 -13.72
CA THR A 93 -3.64 9.01 -12.34
C THR A 93 -5.01 9.67 -12.29
N LYS A 94 -5.93 9.06 -11.56
CA LYS A 94 -7.28 9.58 -11.32
C LYS A 94 -7.48 9.76 -9.83
N VAL A 95 -8.16 10.85 -9.47
CA VAL A 95 -8.75 11.01 -8.15
C VAL A 95 -10.10 10.31 -8.17
N VAL A 96 -10.32 9.42 -7.23
CA VAL A 96 -11.56 8.66 -7.04
C VAL A 96 -12.09 8.92 -5.63
N ASP A 97 -13.26 8.41 -5.33
CA ASP A 97 -13.84 8.39 -3.99
C ASP A 97 -14.09 6.96 -3.51
N TYR A 98 -14.63 6.82 -2.31
CA TYR A 98 -14.93 5.52 -1.72
C TYR A 98 -15.86 4.68 -2.61
N GLU A 99 -16.87 5.30 -3.23
CA GLU A 99 -17.89 4.60 -4.05
C GLU A 99 -17.31 4.14 -5.40
N SER A 100 -16.48 4.98 -6.02
CA SER A 100 -15.90 4.73 -7.34
C SER A 100 -14.56 3.98 -7.30
N ALA A 101 -13.97 3.80 -6.11
CA ALA A 101 -12.70 3.12 -5.94
C ALA A 101 -12.75 1.67 -6.42
N SER A 102 -11.73 1.26 -7.16
CA SER A 102 -11.53 -0.11 -7.65
C SER A 102 -11.40 -1.10 -6.50
N ARG A 103 -12.05 -2.28 -6.63
CA ARG A 103 -12.05 -3.34 -5.60
C ARG A 103 -11.62 -4.71 -6.12
N ASN A 104 -11.49 -4.86 -7.46
CA ASN A 104 -11.19 -6.15 -8.10
C ASN A 104 -9.83 -6.13 -8.83
N GLY A 105 -8.92 -5.23 -8.42
CA GLY A 105 -7.57 -5.16 -8.94
C GLY A 105 -7.43 -4.54 -10.33
N GLU A 106 -8.41 -3.75 -10.78
CA GLU A 106 -8.44 -3.17 -12.12
C GLU A 106 -7.18 -2.36 -12.45
N PRO A 107 -6.69 -1.42 -11.60
CA PRO A 107 -5.45 -0.70 -11.86
C PRO A 107 -4.24 -1.63 -11.95
N PHE A 108 -4.19 -2.62 -11.09
CA PHE A 108 -3.06 -3.55 -11.02
C PHE A 108 -3.05 -4.51 -12.22
N ALA A 109 -4.20 -5.07 -12.61
CA ALA A 109 -4.32 -5.91 -13.80
C ALA A 109 -3.92 -5.15 -15.08
N ALA A 110 -4.37 -3.89 -15.21
CA ALA A 110 -4.01 -3.04 -16.34
C ALA A 110 -2.49 -2.83 -16.42
N LEU A 111 -1.84 -2.61 -15.27
CA LEU A 111 -0.39 -2.45 -15.20
C LEU A 111 0.36 -3.73 -15.60
N ILE A 112 -0.02 -4.90 -15.08
CA ILE A 112 0.58 -6.20 -15.44
C ILE A 112 0.46 -6.44 -16.95
N LYS A 113 -0.73 -6.21 -17.51
CA LYS A 113 -1.00 -6.36 -18.94
C LYS A 113 -0.11 -5.44 -19.80
N ALA A 114 0.06 -4.19 -19.38
CA ALA A 114 0.90 -3.21 -20.08
C ALA A 114 2.39 -3.58 -20.02
N ARG A 115 2.86 -4.02 -18.86
CA ARG A 115 4.25 -4.41 -18.62
C ARG A 115 4.62 -5.76 -19.23
N ARG A 116 3.65 -6.67 -19.43
CA ARG A 116 3.82 -8.03 -19.93
C ARG A 116 4.73 -8.90 -19.04
N TYR A 117 4.80 -8.60 -17.76
CA TYR A 117 5.39 -9.45 -16.71
C TYR A 117 4.78 -9.10 -15.35
N ALA A 118 4.82 -10.06 -14.42
CA ALA A 118 4.36 -9.85 -13.05
C ALA A 118 5.42 -9.09 -12.23
N PRO A 119 5.01 -8.19 -11.32
CA PRO A 119 5.96 -7.66 -10.36
C PRO A 119 6.48 -8.80 -9.47
N ASN A 120 7.70 -8.66 -8.99
CA ASN A 120 8.38 -9.65 -8.17
C ASN A 120 9.25 -8.94 -7.12
N PRO A 121 9.90 -9.67 -6.19
CA PRO A 121 10.70 -9.06 -5.14
C PRO A 121 11.81 -8.10 -5.60
N VAL A 122 12.32 -8.30 -6.82
CA VAL A 122 13.35 -7.43 -7.41
C VAL A 122 12.71 -6.27 -8.18
N ALA A 123 11.73 -6.57 -9.03
CA ALA A 123 11.04 -5.59 -9.89
C ALA A 123 9.68 -5.21 -9.30
N ARG A 124 9.69 -4.35 -8.28
CA ARG A 124 8.49 -3.89 -7.55
C ARG A 124 7.77 -2.73 -8.25
N PHE A 125 7.55 -2.85 -9.55
CA PHE A 125 6.97 -1.76 -10.32
C PHE A 125 5.51 -1.44 -9.91
N CYS A 126 4.80 -2.35 -9.24
CA CYS A 126 3.50 -2.04 -8.66
C CYS A 126 3.59 -0.91 -7.61
N THR A 127 4.59 -0.94 -6.72
CA THR A 127 4.83 0.16 -5.77
C THR A 127 5.23 1.44 -6.50
N ALA A 128 6.16 1.35 -7.44
CA ALA A 128 6.65 2.51 -8.18
C ALA A 128 5.55 3.16 -9.04
N ASP A 129 4.77 2.34 -9.77
CA ASP A 129 3.78 2.85 -10.72
C ASP A 129 2.43 3.18 -10.05
N LEU A 130 1.87 2.27 -9.24
CA LEU A 130 0.51 2.45 -8.69
C LEU A 130 0.47 3.35 -7.45
N LYS A 131 1.60 3.52 -6.75
CA LYS A 131 1.64 4.32 -5.52
C LYS A 131 2.52 5.56 -5.69
N ILE A 132 3.83 5.41 -5.82
CA ILE A 132 4.76 6.55 -5.82
C ILE A 132 4.48 7.51 -6.99
N ARG A 133 4.30 7.00 -8.20
CA ARG A 133 4.00 7.84 -9.37
C ARG A 133 2.60 8.42 -9.33
N ALA A 134 1.61 7.67 -8.83
CA ALA A 134 0.25 8.19 -8.65
C ALA A 134 0.25 9.41 -7.73
N ILE A 135 0.90 9.31 -6.56
CA ILE A 135 1.03 10.40 -5.60
C ILE A 135 1.79 11.58 -6.22
N LYS A 136 2.91 11.31 -6.91
CA LYS A 136 3.69 12.37 -7.56
C LYS A 136 2.87 13.11 -8.63
N GLU A 137 2.20 12.39 -9.54
CA GLU A 137 1.36 13.01 -10.57
C GLU A 137 0.26 13.88 -9.94
N TYR A 138 -0.38 13.40 -8.87
CA TYR A 138 -1.38 14.19 -8.16
C TYR A 138 -0.80 15.47 -7.56
N LEU A 139 0.28 15.37 -6.80
CA LEU A 139 0.85 16.51 -6.09
C LEU A 139 1.54 17.51 -7.05
N VAL A 140 2.35 17.01 -7.98
CA VAL A 140 3.17 17.86 -8.86
C VAL A 140 2.37 18.34 -10.07
N ASP A 141 1.75 17.40 -10.81
CA ASP A 141 1.14 17.72 -12.10
C ASP A 141 -0.27 18.33 -11.96
N MET A 142 -1.03 17.92 -10.90
CA MET A 142 -2.39 18.42 -10.68
C MET A 142 -2.45 19.58 -9.67
N LEU A 143 -1.63 19.54 -8.60
CA LEU A 143 -1.65 20.56 -7.52
C LEU A 143 -0.49 21.55 -7.56
N GLY A 144 0.51 21.35 -8.45
CA GLY A 144 1.62 22.27 -8.62
C GLY A 144 2.68 22.25 -7.51
N PHE A 145 2.83 21.14 -6.78
CA PHE A 145 3.89 21.00 -5.79
C PHE A 145 5.26 21.06 -6.48
N GLU A 146 6.18 21.82 -5.91
CA GLU A 146 7.57 21.79 -6.32
C GLU A 146 8.27 20.51 -5.83
N THR A 147 9.33 20.09 -6.51
CA THR A 147 10.12 18.92 -6.13
C THR A 147 11.53 19.33 -5.70
N PRO A 148 12.09 18.74 -4.63
CA PRO A 148 11.47 17.72 -3.77
C PRO A 148 10.42 18.32 -2.83
N TYR A 149 9.33 17.57 -2.55
CA TYR A 149 8.38 17.85 -1.50
C TYR A 149 8.58 16.86 -0.34
N THR A 150 8.25 17.28 0.88
CA THR A 150 8.34 16.40 2.06
C THR A 150 7.22 15.37 2.04
N SER A 151 7.56 14.11 2.36
CA SER A 151 6.61 12.99 2.45
C SER A 151 6.69 12.31 3.81
N PHE A 152 5.65 12.48 4.62
CA PHE A 152 5.50 11.80 5.91
C PHE A 152 5.05 10.36 5.67
N ILE A 153 5.85 9.40 6.14
CA ILE A 153 5.61 7.97 5.94
C ILE A 153 5.55 7.26 7.29
N GLY A 154 4.48 6.49 7.50
CA GLY A 154 4.22 5.77 8.74
C GLY A 154 5.11 4.53 8.89
N ILE A 155 6.38 4.71 9.25
CA ILE A 155 7.31 3.64 9.61
C ILE A 155 7.68 3.81 11.07
N ARG A 156 7.52 2.73 11.85
CA ARG A 156 7.71 2.73 13.30
C ARG A 156 9.18 2.62 13.71
N GLY A 157 9.45 2.92 14.98
CA GLY A 157 10.77 2.77 15.60
C GLY A 157 11.29 1.33 15.64
N ASP A 158 10.41 0.35 15.74
CA ASP A 158 10.77 -1.08 15.72
C ASP A 158 11.07 -1.63 14.30
N GLU A 159 10.82 -0.85 13.23
CA GLU A 159 11.14 -1.21 11.84
C GLU A 159 12.50 -0.66 11.38
N VAL A 160 13.51 -0.73 12.23
CA VAL A 160 14.83 -0.09 12.05
C VAL A 160 15.44 -0.33 10.68
N ARG A 161 15.39 -1.56 10.15
CA ARG A 161 15.98 -1.91 8.84
C ARG A 161 15.34 -1.15 7.67
N ARG A 162 14.05 -0.85 7.77
CA ARG A 162 13.32 -0.04 6.78
C ARG A 162 13.64 1.44 6.96
N ALA A 163 13.54 1.91 8.18
CA ALA A 163 13.71 3.31 8.53
C ALA A 163 15.08 3.85 8.12
N VAL A 164 16.16 3.15 8.45
CA VAL A 164 17.53 3.57 8.12
C VAL A 164 17.76 3.72 6.60
N LYS A 165 17.05 2.93 5.78
CA LYS A 165 17.15 3.02 4.32
C LYS A 165 16.31 4.14 3.71
N MET A 166 15.36 4.69 4.46
CA MET A 166 14.35 5.60 3.92
C MET A 166 14.41 7.01 4.49
N ASN A 167 14.68 7.15 5.78
CA ASN A 167 14.63 8.45 6.45
C ASN A 167 15.64 9.45 5.87
N GLY A 168 15.18 10.65 5.54
CA GLY A 168 15.99 11.71 4.94
C GLY A 168 16.48 11.42 3.50
N THR A 169 15.95 10.36 2.83
CA THR A 169 16.32 10.08 1.45
C THR A 169 15.41 10.80 0.47
N ILE A 170 15.99 11.31 -0.62
CA ILE A 170 15.23 11.88 -1.73
C ILE A 170 15.13 10.86 -2.86
N GLU A 171 13.90 10.46 -3.18
CA GLU A 171 13.64 9.52 -4.29
C GLU A 171 12.35 9.90 -5.01
N SER A 172 12.39 9.87 -6.33
CA SER A 172 11.23 10.17 -7.19
C SER A 172 10.59 11.55 -6.95
N GLY A 173 11.36 12.53 -6.44
CA GLY A 173 10.90 13.89 -6.17
C GLY A 173 10.25 14.07 -4.79
N GLN A 174 10.32 13.08 -3.91
CA GLN A 174 9.89 13.18 -2.52
C GLN A 174 11.07 13.04 -1.55
N GLU A 175 11.15 13.91 -0.57
CA GLU A 175 12.02 13.75 0.59
C GLU A 175 11.25 13.01 1.68
N ARG A 176 11.76 11.85 2.08
CA ARG A 176 11.09 10.96 3.02
C ARG A 176 11.38 11.34 4.46
N TYR A 177 10.33 11.58 5.22
CA TYR A 177 10.40 11.89 6.64
C TYR A 177 9.59 10.88 7.45
N LEU A 178 10.18 10.30 8.50
CA LEU A 178 9.61 9.18 9.27
C LEU A 178 9.38 9.59 10.73
N PRO A 179 8.35 10.37 11.05
CA PRO A 179 8.17 10.93 12.39
C PRO A 179 7.97 9.85 13.47
N LEU A 180 7.24 8.77 13.19
CA LEU A 180 7.05 7.67 14.14
C LEU A 180 8.37 6.96 14.49
N TYR A 181 9.26 6.80 13.50
CA TYR A 181 10.58 6.23 13.75
C TYR A 181 11.43 7.15 14.63
N LEU A 182 11.41 8.45 14.35
CA LEU A 182 12.17 9.44 15.11
C LEU A 182 11.67 9.57 16.55
N GLU A 183 10.36 9.44 16.79
CA GLU A 183 9.76 9.40 18.14
C GLU A 183 10.01 8.06 18.86
N GLY A 184 10.36 6.99 18.12
CA GLY A 184 10.54 5.65 18.68
C GLY A 184 9.23 4.88 18.89
N VAL A 185 8.15 5.26 18.21
CA VAL A 185 6.83 4.58 18.28
C VAL A 185 6.94 3.14 17.84
N THR A 186 6.37 2.23 18.63
CA THR A 186 6.39 0.78 18.37
C THR A 186 5.04 0.24 17.89
N ALA A 187 5.00 -0.99 17.39
CA ALA A 187 3.75 -1.67 17.05
C ALA A 187 2.79 -1.74 18.25
N LYS A 188 3.33 -1.92 19.47
CA LYS A 188 2.54 -1.97 20.70
C LYS A 188 1.85 -0.63 21.01
N ASP A 189 2.52 0.48 20.74
CA ASP A 189 1.94 1.82 20.96
C ASP A 189 0.80 2.07 19.98
N VAL A 190 0.98 1.69 18.71
CA VAL A 190 -0.06 1.73 17.68
C VAL A 190 -1.23 0.82 18.06
N GLY A 191 -0.97 -0.41 18.51
CA GLY A 191 -2.02 -1.34 18.96
C GLY A 191 -2.82 -0.77 20.12
N LYS A 192 -2.14 -0.24 21.13
CA LYS A 192 -2.79 0.38 22.31
C LYS A 192 -3.67 1.57 21.93
N PHE A 193 -3.24 2.39 20.96
CA PHE A 193 -4.05 3.50 20.48
C PHE A 193 -5.36 2.99 19.85
N TRP A 194 -5.29 2.01 18.95
CA TRP A 194 -6.47 1.49 18.27
C TRP A 194 -7.39 0.69 19.19
N ASP A 195 -6.89 0.04 20.23
CA ASP A 195 -7.70 -0.63 21.25
C ASP A 195 -8.57 0.35 22.06
N GLN A 196 -8.26 1.65 22.02
CA GLN A 196 -8.96 2.72 22.75
C GLN A 196 -9.81 3.61 21.86
N ASN A 197 -9.84 3.38 20.54
CA ASN A 197 -10.61 4.17 19.59
C ASN A 197 -11.98 3.54 19.32
N ASP A 198 -12.97 4.38 19.02
CA ASP A 198 -14.35 3.97 18.73
C ASP A 198 -14.49 3.23 17.38
N PHE A 199 -13.49 3.33 16.52
CA PHE A 199 -13.42 2.62 15.25
C PHE A 199 -12.01 2.06 15.00
N ASP A 200 -11.89 1.06 14.15
CA ASP A 200 -10.62 0.40 13.82
C ASP A 200 -10.65 -0.16 12.39
N LEU A 201 -9.49 -0.60 11.90
CA LEU A 201 -9.30 -1.21 10.57
C LEU A 201 -10.20 -2.44 10.31
N GLY A 202 -10.73 -3.09 11.36
CA GLY A 202 -11.59 -4.26 11.19
C GLY A 202 -10.88 -5.53 10.66
N LEU A 203 -9.56 -5.50 10.52
CA LEU A 203 -8.73 -6.66 10.20
C LEU A 203 -8.10 -7.22 11.48
N PRO A 204 -7.76 -8.55 11.50
CA PRO A 204 -7.11 -9.16 12.67
C PRO A 204 -5.96 -8.30 13.17
N ASN A 205 -5.94 -8.06 14.48
CA ASN A 205 -4.93 -7.24 15.15
C ASN A 205 -4.05 -8.12 16.05
N ASN A 206 -2.77 -8.16 15.76
CA ASN A 206 -1.77 -8.80 16.59
C ASN A 206 -0.78 -7.73 17.08
N ASN A 207 -1.08 -7.11 18.22
CA ASN A 207 -0.29 -6.03 18.82
C ASN A 207 0.03 -4.88 17.82
N GLY A 208 -1.00 -4.37 17.15
CA GLY A 208 -0.87 -3.29 16.17
C GLY A 208 -0.50 -3.72 14.75
N VAL A 209 -0.23 -5.01 14.51
CA VAL A 209 0.15 -5.55 13.19
C VAL A 209 -0.93 -6.49 12.67
N THR A 210 -1.17 -6.46 11.37
CA THR A 210 -2.04 -7.42 10.68
C THR A 210 -1.32 -8.08 9.50
N ASP A 211 -1.52 -9.37 9.33
CA ASP A 211 -1.04 -10.08 8.14
C ASP A 211 -1.91 -9.82 6.91
N TRP A 212 -3.11 -9.28 7.10
CA TRP A 212 -4.10 -9.00 6.07
C TRP A 212 -3.94 -7.61 5.42
N GLY A 213 -3.08 -6.75 5.97
CA GLY A 213 -2.81 -5.40 5.44
C GLY A 213 -2.16 -5.39 4.06
N ASN A 214 -2.08 -4.21 3.43
CA ASN A 214 -1.66 -4.03 2.03
C ASN A 214 -2.54 -4.81 1.04
N CYS A 215 -2.04 -5.11 -0.16
CA CYS A 215 -2.77 -6.03 -1.05
C CYS A 215 -3.04 -7.36 -0.34
N ASP A 216 -4.24 -7.93 -0.51
CA ASP A 216 -4.76 -9.11 0.17
C ASP A 216 -3.76 -10.29 0.21
N LEU A 217 -3.31 -10.76 -0.93
CA LEU A 217 -2.32 -11.83 -1.08
C LEU A 217 -1.02 -11.34 -1.74
N CYS A 218 -0.52 -10.16 -1.32
CA CYS A 218 0.71 -9.60 -1.88
C CYS A 218 1.83 -10.65 -1.98
N PHE A 219 2.48 -10.72 -3.14
CA PHE A 219 3.59 -11.66 -3.40
C PHE A 219 4.79 -11.46 -2.47
N LEU A 220 4.89 -10.30 -1.79
CA LEU A 220 5.92 -10.02 -0.79
C LEU A 220 5.64 -10.66 0.58
N LYS A 221 4.41 -11.10 0.84
CA LYS A 221 4.08 -11.83 2.07
C LYS A 221 4.77 -13.20 2.07
N GLY A 222 5.21 -13.65 3.23
CA GLY A 222 5.75 -14.98 3.44
C GLY A 222 4.75 -16.07 3.04
N HIS A 223 5.24 -17.25 2.69
CA HIS A 223 4.41 -18.37 2.26
C HIS A 223 3.34 -18.75 3.29
N LYS A 224 3.73 -18.91 4.57
CA LYS A 224 2.82 -19.25 5.67
C LYS A 224 1.70 -18.25 5.87
N LYS A 225 2.01 -16.94 5.75
CA LYS A 225 0.99 -15.87 5.82
C LYS A 225 -0.01 -15.98 4.68
N LYS A 226 0.45 -16.16 3.44
CA LYS A 226 -0.44 -16.35 2.29
C LYS A 226 -1.30 -17.59 2.46
N GLN A 227 -0.73 -18.71 2.87
CA GLN A 227 -1.47 -19.94 3.14
C GLN A 227 -2.55 -19.76 4.20
N SER A 228 -2.25 -19.08 5.30
CA SER A 228 -3.23 -18.79 6.35
C SER A 228 -4.39 -17.94 5.83
N ILE A 229 -4.10 -16.92 5.01
CA ILE A 229 -5.14 -16.08 4.41
C ILE A 229 -5.98 -16.89 3.42
N ILE A 230 -5.36 -17.69 2.56
CA ILE A 230 -6.07 -18.52 1.56
C ILE A 230 -6.93 -19.59 2.26
N ARG A 231 -6.47 -20.20 3.35
CA ARG A 231 -7.32 -21.13 4.14
C ARG A 231 -8.57 -20.46 4.68
N ALA A 232 -8.44 -19.23 5.16
CA ALA A 232 -9.57 -18.47 5.69
C ALA A 232 -10.49 -17.92 4.57
N ARG A 233 -9.93 -17.54 3.42
CA ARG A 233 -10.63 -16.88 2.30
C ARG A 233 -10.04 -17.36 0.96
N PRO A 234 -10.38 -18.60 0.51
CA PRO A 234 -9.80 -19.20 -0.70
C PRO A 234 -10.03 -18.37 -1.96
N GLU A 235 -11.16 -17.69 -2.05
CA GLU A 235 -11.56 -16.84 -3.19
C GLU A 235 -10.62 -15.65 -3.44
N LEU A 236 -9.87 -15.20 -2.43
CA LEU A 236 -8.89 -14.14 -2.61
C LEU A 236 -7.75 -14.52 -3.56
N ALA A 237 -7.47 -15.83 -3.71
CA ALA A 237 -6.45 -16.32 -4.61
C ALA A 237 -6.85 -16.23 -6.09
N ASP A 238 -8.15 -16.21 -6.40
CA ASP A 238 -8.66 -16.31 -7.79
C ASP A 238 -8.09 -15.21 -8.68
N TRP A 239 -8.10 -13.96 -8.23
CA TRP A 239 -7.54 -12.85 -9.00
C TRP A 239 -6.03 -13.03 -9.29
N TRP A 240 -5.25 -13.49 -8.31
CA TRP A 240 -3.81 -13.72 -8.46
C TRP A 240 -3.53 -14.87 -9.42
N ILE A 241 -4.32 -15.93 -9.37
CA ILE A 241 -4.29 -17.06 -10.31
C ILE A 241 -4.58 -16.55 -11.72
N ASP A 242 -5.63 -15.78 -11.91
CA ASP A 242 -6.03 -15.23 -13.20
C ASP A 242 -4.92 -14.36 -13.80
N GLN A 243 -4.21 -13.57 -12.97
CA GLN A 243 -3.08 -12.77 -13.44
C GLN A 243 -1.91 -13.66 -13.91
N GLU A 244 -1.52 -14.70 -13.15
CA GLU A 244 -0.47 -15.64 -13.55
C GLU A 244 -0.83 -16.38 -14.84
N GLU A 245 -2.06 -16.87 -14.98
CA GLU A 245 -2.53 -17.61 -16.15
C GLU A 245 -2.67 -16.71 -17.39
N SER A 246 -3.28 -15.54 -17.23
CA SER A 246 -3.42 -14.57 -18.32
C SER A 246 -2.08 -14.10 -18.84
N LEU A 247 -1.15 -13.83 -17.94
CA LEU A 247 0.20 -13.42 -18.30
C LEU A 247 0.97 -14.55 -18.98
N THR A 248 0.87 -15.79 -18.47
CA THR A 248 1.43 -16.99 -19.09
C THR A 248 0.95 -17.17 -20.55
N LYS A 249 -0.35 -17.02 -20.79
CA LYS A 249 -0.94 -17.03 -22.15
C LYS A 249 -0.39 -15.87 -23.00
N GLN A 250 -0.27 -14.67 -22.43
CA GLN A 250 0.18 -13.47 -23.16
C GLN A 250 1.65 -13.57 -23.60
N VAL A 251 2.51 -14.16 -22.78
CA VAL A 251 3.96 -14.21 -23.05
C VAL A 251 4.46 -15.54 -23.59
N GLY A 252 3.63 -16.58 -23.61
CA GLY A 252 3.93 -17.91 -24.17
C GLY A 252 4.87 -18.77 -23.31
N LYS A 253 5.07 -18.40 -22.05
CA LYS A 253 5.87 -19.15 -21.05
C LYS A 253 5.33 -18.92 -19.66
N ALA A 254 5.62 -19.84 -18.72
CA ALA A 254 5.21 -19.70 -17.32
C ALA A 254 5.65 -18.34 -16.74
N ALA A 255 4.70 -17.64 -16.13
CA ALA A 255 4.91 -16.31 -15.57
C ALA A 255 4.23 -16.22 -14.20
N TYR A 256 5.05 -16.11 -13.15
CA TYR A 256 4.62 -16.10 -11.77
C TYR A 256 5.10 -14.84 -11.06
N PHE A 257 4.40 -14.44 -9.98
CA PHE A 257 4.85 -13.36 -9.09
C PHE A 257 6.11 -13.74 -8.30
N ARG A 258 6.25 -15.05 -7.96
CA ARG A 258 7.38 -15.61 -7.24
C ARG A 258 7.83 -16.91 -7.91
N SER A 259 9.11 -17.02 -8.23
CA SER A 259 9.70 -18.27 -8.76
C SER A 259 10.22 -19.20 -7.66
N ASP A 260 10.39 -18.67 -6.45
CA ASP A 260 10.89 -19.34 -5.25
C ASP A 260 9.75 -19.83 -4.31
N GLN A 261 8.51 -19.66 -4.72
CA GLN A 261 7.33 -20.12 -4.00
C GLN A 261 6.36 -20.80 -5.00
N PRO A 262 5.42 -21.64 -4.52
CA PRO A 262 4.36 -22.19 -5.37
C PRO A 262 3.52 -21.10 -6.03
N SER A 263 2.95 -21.39 -7.20
CA SER A 263 1.95 -20.52 -7.82
C SER A 263 0.72 -20.35 -6.91
N TYR A 264 -0.04 -19.27 -7.12
CA TYR A 264 -1.27 -19.06 -6.33
C TYR A 264 -2.27 -20.18 -6.48
N ARG A 265 -2.37 -20.81 -7.67
CA ARG A 265 -3.20 -21.99 -7.87
C ARG A 265 -2.77 -23.17 -7.00
N VAL A 266 -1.48 -23.47 -6.95
CA VAL A 266 -0.95 -24.54 -6.08
C VAL A 266 -1.19 -24.21 -4.61
N MET A 267 -0.96 -22.97 -4.20
CA MET A 267 -1.24 -22.55 -2.82
C MET A 267 -2.72 -22.69 -2.45
N GLN A 268 -3.65 -22.35 -3.37
CA GLN A 268 -5.08 -22.51 -3.15
C GLN A 268 -5.48 -23.99 -3.04
N THR A 269 -4.97 -24.84 -3.92
CA THR A 269 -5.21 -26.30 -3.87
C THR A 269 -4.74 -26.88 -2.53
N ILE A 270 -3.52 -26.58 -2.12
CA ILE A 270 -2.97 -27.03 -0.81
C ILE A 270 -3.84 -26.53 0.36
N ALA A 271 -4.27 -25.27 0.32
CA ALA A 271 -5.08 -24.69 1.39
C ALA A 271 -6.45 -25.36 1.53
N ILE A 272 -7.09 -25.72 0.41
CA ILE A 272 -8.41 -26.38 0.36
C ILE A 272 -8.30 -27.86 0.76
N GLU A 273 -7.28 -28.56 0.29
CA GLU A 273 -7.09 -29.99 0.53
C GLU A 273 -6.50 -30.29 1.93
N GLN A 274 -6.19 -29.26 2.73
CA GLN A 274 -5.61 -29.36 4.10
C GLN A 274 -4.31 -30.20 4.17
N THR A 275 -3.56 -30.26 3.08
CA THR A 275 -2.28 -30.97 3.05
C THR A 275 -1.21 -30.13 3.76
N SER A 276 -1.12 -30.26 5.10
CA SER A 276 -0.18 -29.52 5.94
C SER A 276 1.30 -29.88 5.73
N ILE A 277 1.58 -30.92 4.96
CA ILE A 277 2.93 -31.48 4.76
C ILE A 277 3.89 -30.52 4.06
N PHE A 278 3.39 -29.53 3.33
CA PHE A 278 4.21 -28.59 2.55
C PHE A 278 4.53 -27.26 3.26
N ASP A 279 3.94 -26.99 4.43
CA ASP A 279 4.10 -25.70 5.11
C ASP A 279 5.55 -25.46 5.61
N ASP A 280 6.33 -26.52 5.81
CA ASP A 280 7.70 -26.42 6.33
C ASP A 280 8.80 -26.41 5.25
N ILE A 281 8.45 -26.62 3.99
CA ILE A 281 9.42 -26.74 2.88
C ILE A 281 9.84 -25.38 2.31
N PHE A 282 9.01 -24.35 2.46
CA PHE A 282 9.26 -23.04 1.86
C PHE A 282 9.74 -22.03 2.90
N ASP A 283 10.72 -21.23 2.49
CA ASP A 283 11.22 -20.12 3.29
C ASP A 283 10.11 -19.10 3.56
N ASP A 284 9.89 -18.77 4.84
CA ASP A 284 8.80 -17.90 5.31
C ASP A 284 9.20 -16.42 5.38
N GLU A 285 10.23 -16.00 4.67
CA GLU A 285 10.62 -14.60 4.67
C GLU A 285 9.54 -13.71 4.02
N THR A 286 8.96 -12.86 4.84
CA THR A 286 8.15 -11.73 4.39
C THR A 286 9.08 -10.59 3.96
N ILE A 287 8.99 -10.19 2.70
CA ILE A 287 9.80 -9.09 2.17
C ILE A 287 9.06 -7.78 2.48
N PRO A 288 9.68 -6.83 3.22
CA PRO A 288 9.02 -5.59 3.57
C PRO A 288 8.59 -4.81 2.32
N CYS A 289 7.34 -4.40 2.29
CA CYS A 289 6.84 -3.45 1.30
C CYS A 289 7.24 -2.04 1.72
N PHE A 290 7.67 -1.21 0.77
CA PHE A 290 7.93 0.21 1.03
C PHE A 290 6.65 1.06 0.95
N CYS A 291 5.48 0.44 1.05
CA CYS A 291 4.19 1.11 0.88
C CYS A 291 3.66 1.76 2.18
N GLY A 292 4.35 1.62 3.30
CA GLY A 292 3.84 2.02 4.63
C GLY A 292 2.68 1.09 5.06
N ASP A 293 2.82 0.40 6.15
CA ASP A 293 1.73 -0.34 6.80
C ASP A 293 1.10 0.50 7.89
#